data_2ddd1b9381abf82727767573dab9f90d
#
_entry.id   2ddd1b9381abf82727767573dab9f90d
#
_cell.length_a   1.000
_cell.length_b   1.000
_cell.length_c   1.000
_cell.angle_alpha   90.00
_cell.angle_beta   90.00
_cell.angle_gamma   90.00
#
_symmetry.space_group_name_H-M   'P 1'
#
loop_
_entity.id
_entity.type
_entity.pdbx_description
1 polymer ?
#
loop_
_entity_poly.entity_id
_entity_poly.type
_entity_poly.pdbx_seq_one_letter_code
_entity_poly.pdbx_strand_id
1 'polypeptide(L)'
;MTGSTGTGSASTVPATTGKASTRELILDTAERLFAEQGIFATSNRRIAEAAGQGNSSVAGYHFGSKADLVRAITRRFTTEVERSRTQMLARLDDSAGLKELLGCLVRPWTDRFEALGPNSYFARVCAQAMNSPTLRPIVVEEGSHSDSLEQTWDALDQYFPGRADLSTELRRDMMQHLIVFVCAEREGALADGRPTSRQTWTEEADGLIDALQGIITAPMTDLSPSPVRRRPYGRITEEVAHAIPE
;
A
#
# COMPACT_ATOMS: atom_id res chain seq x y z
N MET A 1 -40.14 -41.67 -41.84
CA MET A 1 -40.44 -40.31 -42.30
C MET A 1 -39.88 -39.36 -41.24
N THR A 2 -38.85 -38.64 -41.68
CA THR A 2 -38.43 -37.28 -41.36
C THR A 2 -38.27 -36.97 -39.89
N GLY A 3 -37.11 -36.83 -39.25
CA GLY A 3 -35.92 -36.11 -39.65
C GLY A 3 -36.02 -34.63 -39.24
N SER A 4 -35.43 -34.26 -38.06
CA SER A 4 -35.02 -32.88 -37.86
C SER A 4 -33.91 -32.85 -36.83
N THR A 5 -32.73 -32.58 -37.35
CA THR A 5 -31.50 -32.27 -36.61
C THR A 5 -31.54 -30.79 -36.15
N GLY A 6 -31.53 -30.56 -34.88
CA GLY A 6 -31.36 -29.23 -34.28
C GLY A 6 -29.89 -29.01 -33.87
N THR A 7 -29.15 -28.29 -34.71
CA THR A 7 -27.78 -27.81 -34.44
C THR A 7 -27.79 -26.73 -33.37
N GLY A 8 -27.35 -27.06 -32.17
CA GLY A 8 -27.07 -26.08 -31.12
C GLY A 8 -25.77 -25.34 -31.41
N SER A 9 -25.90 -24.07 -31.75
CA SER A 9 -24.80 -23.13 -31.93
C SER A 9 -24.19 -22.82 -30.56
N ALA A 10 -22.97 -23.32 -30.29
CA ALA A 10 -22.17 -22.93 -29.16
C ALA A 10 -21.65 -21.49 -29.39
N SER A 11 -22.21 -20.55 -28.63
CA SER A 11 -21.72 -19.18 -28.60
C SER A 11 -20.40 -19.15 -27.81
N THR A 12 -19.30 -19.10 -28.55
CA THR A 12 -17.95 -18.87 -28.01
C THR A 12 -17.88 -17.43 -27.57
N VAL A 13 -17.89 -17.18 -26.27
CA VAL A 13 -17.54 -15.87 -25.68
C VAL A 13 -16.06 -15.64 -25.91
N PRO A 14 -15.62 -14.59 -26.61
CA PRO A 14 -14.21 -14.29 -26.76
C PRO A 14 -13.66 -13.83 -25.41
N ALA A 15 -12.70 -14.56 -24.86
CA ALA A 15 -11.86 -14.10 -23.77
C ALA A 15 -11.06 -12.89 -24.28
N THR A 16 -11.49 -11.70 -23.92
CA THR A 16 -10.76 -10.45 -24.18
C THR A 16 -9.59 -10.39 -23.23
N THR A 17 -8.48 -11.01 -23.56
CA THR A 17 -7.17 -10.70 -23.01
C THR A 17 -6.80 -9.30 -23.52
N GLY A 18 -7.26 -8.28 -22.80
CA GLY A 18 -6.89 -6.90 -23.06
C GLY A 18 -5.38 -6.76 -22.94
N LYS A 19 -4.73 -6.36 -24.04
CA LYS A 19 -3.31 -6.03 -24.05
C LYS A 19 -3.11 -4.89 -23.05
N ALA A 20 -2.28 -5.10 -22.03
CA ALA A 20 -1.97 -4.07 -21.02
C ALA A 20 -1.58 -2.76 -21.74
N SER A 21 -2.09 -1.64 -21.27
CA SER A 21 -1.73 -0.35 -21.86
C SER A 21 -0.24 -0.08 -21.65
N THR A 22 0.38 0.67 -22.56
CA THR A 22 1.79 1.09 -22.39
C THR A 22 2.02 1.73 -21.03
N ARG A 23 1.04 2.49 -20.53
CA ARG A 23 1.11 3.13 -19.22
C ARG A 23 1.15 2.11 -18.08
N GLU A 24 0.33 1.08 -18.12
CA GLU A 24 0.33 0.01 -17.12
C GLU A 24 1.64 -0.79 -17.14
N LEU A 25 2.13 -1.12 -18.35
CA LEU A 25 3.40 -1.83 -18.50
C LEU A 25 4.59 -1.05 -17.92
N ILE A 26 4.62 0.28 -18.12
CA ILE A 26 5.64 1.16 -17.53
C ILE A 26 5.50 1.16 -16.01
N LEU A 27 4.28 1.24 -15.48
CA LEU A 27 4.03 1.28 -14.05
C LEU A 27 4.45 -0.03 -13.37
N ASP A 28 4.10 -1.18 -13.93
CA ASP A 28 4.50 -2.50 -13.43
C ASP A 28 6.01 -2.67 -13.44
N THR A 29 6.65 -2.24 -14.55
CA THR A 29 8.10 -2.29 -14.69
C THR A 29 8.80 -1.38 -13.70
N ALA A 30 8.28 -0.18 -13.47
CA ALA A 30 8.82 0.77 -12.50
C ALA A 30 8.71 0.22 -11.07
N GLU A 31 7.53 -0.31 -10.68
CA GLU A 31 7.31 -0.88 -9.37
C GLU A 31 8.30 -2.02 -9.08
N ARG A 32 8.46 -2.94 -10.02
CA ARG A 32 9.44 -4.02 -9.92
C ARG A 32 10.86 -3.52 -9.79
N LEU A 33 11.31 -2.63 -10.69
CA LEU A 33 12.68 -2.11 -10.67
C LEU A 33 12.97 -1.29 -9.40
N PHE A 34 12.01 -0.52 -8.92
CA PHE A 34 12.14 0.21 -7.66
C PHE A 34 12.31 -0.72 -6.47
N ALA A 35 11.56 -1.82 -6.42
CA ALA A 35 11.68 -2.82 -5.37
C ALA A 35 13.02 -3.56 -5.41
N GLU A 36 13.51 -3.90 -6.60
CA GLU A 36 14.72 -4.71 -6.81
C GLU A 36 16.02 -3.89 -6.74
N GLN A 37 16.03 -2.68 -7.27
CA GLN A 37 17.24 -1.89 -7.49
C GLN A 37 17.27 -0.59 -6.68
N GLY A 38 16.12 -0.17 -6.16
CA GLY A 38 15.95 1.10 -5.44
C GLY A 38 15.35 2.21 -6.30
N ILE A 39 14.51 3.04 -5.68
CA ILE A 39 13.80 4.13 -6.37
C ILE A 39 14.79 5.11 -7.02
N PHE A 40 15.79 5.55 -6.27
CA PHE A 40 16.75 6.56 -6.76
C PHE A 40 17.82 5.98 -7.71
N ALA A 41 18.13 4.70 -7.59
CA ALA A 41 19.09 4.02 -8.46
C ALA A 41 18.50 3.69 -9.85
N THR A 42 17.19 3.67 -9.99
CA THR A 42 16.49 3.33 -11.24
C THR A 42 16.20 4.59 -12.04
N SER A 43 16.73 4.71 -13.26
CA SER A 43 16.43 5.84 -14.16
C SER A 43 15.16 5.61 -14.99
N ASN A 44 14.50 6.69 -15.43
CA ASN A 44 13.33 6.61 -16.35
C ASN A 44 13.70 5.89 -17.65
N ARG A 45 14.94 6.08 -18.14
CA ARG A 45 15.48 5.36 -19.30
C ARG A 45 15.49 3.85 -19.06
N ARG A 46 15.99 3.40 -17.90
CA ARG A 46 16.03 1.99 -17.52
C ARG A 46 14.63 1.36 -17.46
N ILE A 47 13.65 2.13 -16.95
CA ILE A 47 12.25 1.69 -16.90
C ILE A 47 11.71 1.52 -18.33
N ALA A 48 11.92 2.49 -19.21
CA ALA A 48 11.45 2.42 -20.60
C ALA A 48 12.07 1.24 -21.36
N GLU A 49 13.37 1.03 -21.24
CA GLU A 49 14.10 -0.09 -21.85
C GLU A 49 13.55 -1.44 -21.34
N ALA A 50 13.38 -1.59 -20.02
CA ALA A 50 12.89 -2.82 -19.41
C ALA A 50 11.40 -3.07 -19.71
N ALA A 51 10.61 -2.02 -19.98
CA ALA A 51 9.24 -2.10 -20.46
C ALA A 51 9.13 -2.39 -21.97
N GLY A 52 10.26 -2.62 -22.65
CA GLY A 52 10.27 -2.91 -24.10
C GLY A 52 9.89 -1.72 -24.98
N GLN A 53 10.01 -0.48 -24.45
CA GLN A 53 9.68 0.72 -25.20
C GLN A 53 10.93 1.21 -25.96
N GLY A 54 10.80 1.33 -27.28
CA GLY A 54 11.90 1.79 -28.13
C GLY A 54 12.30 3.26 -27.93
N ASN A 55 11.43 4.06 -27.29
CA ASN A 55 11.69 5.45 -26.96
C ASN A 55 11.93 5.61 -25.45
N SER A 56 13.14 5.98 -25.07
CA SER A 56 13.53 6.18 -23.67
C SER A 56 12.77 7.31 -22.95
N SER A 57 12.14 8.22 -23.69
CA SER A 57 11.36 9.33 -23.13
C SER A 57 9.93 8.93 -22.75
N VAL A 58 9.46 7.72 -23.07
CA VAL A 58 8.06 7.29 -22.85
C VAL A 58 7.69 7.28 -21.37
N ALA A 59 8.58 6.86 -20.48
CA ALA A 59 8.32 6.89 -19.04
C ALA A 59 8.10 8.31 -18.54
N GLY A 60 8.96 9.27 -18.97
CA GLY A 60 8.79 10.69 -18.67
C GLY A 60 7.53 11.29 -19.30
N TYR A 61 7.16 10.88 -20.51
CA TYR A 61 5.92 11.35 -21.15
C TYR A 61 4.66 10.93 -20.41
N HIS A 62 4.60 9.69 -19.90
CA HIS A 62 3.42 9.17 -19.20
C HIS A 62 3.30 9.58 -17.76
N PHE A 63 4.43 9.77 -17.07
CA PHE A 63 4.45 9.97 -15.62
C PHE A 63 5.22 11.20 -15.16
N GLY A 64 6.04 11.83 -16.03
CA GLY A 64 6.86 12.98 -15.67
C GLY A 64 8.05 12.59 -14.80
N SER A 65 7.91 12.66 -13.48
CA SER A 65 8.97 12.44 -12.50
C SER A 65 8.90 11.06 -11.83
N LYS A 66 9.98 10.69 -11.11
CA LYS A 66 9.95 9.51 -10.20
C LYS A 66 8.91 9.66 -9.09
N ALA A 67 8.71 10.87 -8.61
CA ALA A 67 7.68 11.18 -7.62
C ALA A 67 6.28 10.83 -8.14
N ASP A 68 6.01 11.14 -9.41
CA ASP A 68 4.72 10.82 -10.04
C ASP A 68 4.55 9.32 -10.29
N LEU A 69 5.64 8.59 -10.59
CA LEU A 69 5.62 7.14 -10.64
C LEU A 69 5.30 6.53 -9.27
N VAL A 70 5.99 6.99 -8.21
CA VAL A 70 5.71 6.55 -6.84
C VAL A 70 4.26 6.86 -6.44
N ARG A 71 3.77 8.06 -6.77
CA ARG A 71 2.36 8.43 -6.54
C ARG A 71 1.40 7.49 -7.27
N ALA A 72 1.66 7.19 -8.54
CA ALA A 72 0.81 6.31 -9.32
C ALA A 72 0.81 4.86 -8.81
N ILE A 73 1.98 4.34 -8.40
CA ILE A 73 2.13 3.02 -7.78
C ILE A 73 1.34 2.97 -6.47
N THR A 74 1.53 3.97 -5.59
CA THR A 74 0.84 4.04 -4.31
C THR A 74 -0.67 4.10 -4.49
N ARG A 75 -1.16 5.00 -5.36
CA ARG A 75 -2.59 5.14 -5.64
C ARG A 75 -3.22 3.85 -6.14
N ARG A 76 -2.54 3.13 -7.04
CA ARG A 76 -3.03 1.86 -7.55
C ARG A 76 -3.22 0.83 -6.43
N PHE A 77 -2.27 0.73 -5.53
CA PHE A 77 -2.34 -0.20 -4.40
C PHE A 77 -3.41 0.24 -3.39
N THR A 78 -3.40 1.50 -2.99
CA THR A 78 -4.32 2.03 -1.97
C THR A 78 -5.78 1.99 -2.42
N THR A 79 -6.06 2.11 -3.72
CA THR A 79 -7.42 1.96 -4.26
C THR A 79 -8.02 0.58 -3.98
N GLU A 80 -7.23 -0.49 -4.13
CA GLU A 80 -7.68 -1.85 -3.85
C GLU A 80 -7.80 -2.10 -2.34
N VAL A 81 -6.87 -1.57 -1.56
CA VAL A 81 -6.91 -1.62 -0.09
C VAL A 81 -8.16 -0.92 0.44
N GLU A 82 -8.48 0.26 -0.09
CA GLU A 82 -9.68 1.02 0.26
C GLU A 82 -10.95 0.23 0.00
N ARG A 83 -11.05 -0.37 -1.19
CA ARG A 83 -12.20 -1.21 -1.54
C ARG A 83 -12.38 -2.38 -0.57
N SER A 84 -11.30 -3.07 -0.25
CA SER A 84 -11.31 -4.20 0.70
C SER A 84 -11.70 -3.74 2.10
N ARG A 85 -11.12 -2.65 2.60
CA ARG A 85 -11.42 -2.10 3.92
C ARG A 85 -12.87 -1.67 4.05
N THR A 86 -13.41 -0.97 3.05
CA THR A 86 -14.82 -0.58 3.00
C THR A 86 -15.75 -1.79 3.12
N GLN A 87 -15.44 -2.87 2.39
CA GLN A 87 -16.22 -4.11 2.47
C GLN A 87 -16.10 -4.79 3.85
N MET A 88 -14.94 -4.72 4.48
CA MET A 88 -14.75 -5.28 5.83
C MET A 88 -15.54 -4.48 6.85
N LEU A 89 -15.42 -3.15 6.84
CA LEU A 89 -16.17 -2.27 7.74
C LEU A 89 -17.69 -2.47 7.62
N ALA A 90 -18.21 -2.62 6.41
CA ALA A 90 -19.63 -2.86 6.17
C ALA A 90 -20.15 -4.20 6.73
N ARG A 91 -19.26 -5.12 7.10
CA ARG A 91 -19.60 -6.41 7.71
C ARG A 91 -19.49 -6.41 9.23
N LEU A 92 -18.88 -5.37 9.81
CA LEU A 92 -18.82 -5.23 11.25
C LEU A 92 -20.19 -4.83 11.78
N ASP A 93 -20.52 -5.34 12.93
CA ASP A 93 -21.69 -4.95 13.72
C ASP A 93 -21.26 -4.22 15.01
N ASP A 94 -22.21 -3.77 15.80
CA ASP A 94 -21.97 -3.01 17.03
C ASP A 94 -21.20 -3.80 18.10
N SER A 95 -21.02 -5.12 17.93
CA SER A 95 -20.24 -5.96 18.85
C SER A 95 -18.77 -6.07 18.47
N ALA A 96 -18.36 -5.47 17.32
CA ALA A 96 -17.01 -5.54 16.85
C ALA A 96 -16.03 -4.91 17.86
N GLY A 97 -15.04 -5.71 18.27
CA GLY A 97 -14.03 -5.29 19.22
C GLY A 97 -12.76 -4.76 18.58
N LEU A 98 -11.76 -4.53 19.42
CA LEU A 98 -10.47 -3.98 18.99
C LEU A 98 -9.78 -4.83 17.90
N LYS A 99 -9.82 -6.16 18.00
CA LYS A 99 -9.17 -7.04 17.03
C LYS A 99 -9.80 -6.98 15.64
N GLU A 100 -11.11 -6.90 15.57
CA GLU A 100 -11.85 -6.77 14.33
C GLU A 100 -11.52 -5.43 13.63
N LEU A 101 -11.47 -4.34 14.38
CA LEU A 101 -11.08 -3.02 13.86
C LEU A 101 -9.62 -2.98 13.40
N LEU A 102 -8.71 -3.59 14.16
CA LEU A 102 -7.32 -3.75 13.74
C LEU A 102 -7.21 -4.65 12.50
N GLY A 103 -8.08 -5.64 12.39
CA GLY A 103 -8.23 -6.44 11.17
C GLY A 103 -8.56 -5.59 9.95
N CYS A 104 -9.44 -4.60 10.07
CA CYS A 104 -9.73 -3.65 8.99
C CYS A 104 -8.52 -2.75 8.62
N LEU A 105 -7.59 -2.55 9.54
CA LEU A 105 -6.37 -1.80 9.26
C LEU A 105 -5.33 -2.65 8.52
N VAL A 106 -5.16 -3.92 8.92
CA VAL A 106 -4.07 -4.81 8.48
C VAL A 106 -4.45 -5.68 7.30
N ARG A 107 -5.59 -6.41 7.38
CA ARG A 107 -5.95 -7.44 6.39
C ARG A 107 -6.09 -6.95 4.95
N PRO A 108 -6.62 -5.73 4.68
CA PRO A 108 -6.66 -5.23 3.30
C PRO A 108 -5.28 -5.17 2.62
N TRP A 109 -4.21 -4.98 3.38
CA TRP A 109 -2.83 -5.03 2.89
C TRP A 109 -2.35 -6.46 2.65
N THR A 110 -2.47 -7.30 3.66
CA THR A 110 -1.98 -8.69 3.60
C THR A 110 -2.75 -9.54 2.59
N ASP A 111 -4.06 -9.38 2.51
CA ASP A 111 -4.91 -10.06 1.52
C ASP A 111 -4.56 -9.61 0.09
N ARG A 112 -4.21 -8.33 -0.08
CA ARG A 112 -3.73 -7.83 -1.38
C ARG A 112 -2.40 -8.44 -1.77
N PHE A 113 -1.44 -8.58 -0.83
CA PHE A 113 -0.16 -9.25 -1.09
C PHE A 113 -0.35 -10.73 -1.36
N GLU A 114 -1.23 -11.42 -0.64
CA GLU A 114 -1.59 -12.81 -0.93
C GLU A 114 -2.11 -12.97 -2.36
N ALA A 115 -3.02 -12.09 -2.78
CA ALA A 115 -3.60 -12.10 -4.13
C ALA A 115 -2.59 -11.78 -5.23
N LEU A 116 -1.59 -10.94 -4.98
CA LEU A 116 -0.50 -10.63 -5.91
C LEU A 116 0.53 -11.76 -6.00
N GLY A 117 0.64 -12.58 -4.97
CA GLY A 117 1.58 -13.70 -4.90
C GLY A 117 3.05 -13.26 -4.88
N PRO A 118 3.98 -14.13 -5.33
CA PRO A 118 5.42 -13.88 -5.23
C PRO A 118 5.93 -12.72 -6.09
N ASN A 119 5.12 -12.20 -7.00
CA ASN A 119 5.44 -11.06 -7.84
C ASN A 119 4.93 -9.72 -7.26
N SER A 120 4.71 -9.66 -5.96
CA SER A 120 4.44 -8.42 -5.25
C SER A 120 5.73 -7.61 -5.06
N TYR A 121 5.63 -6.28 -5.22
CA TYR A 121 6.75 -5.35 -5.13
C TYR A 121 6.42 -4.12 -4.29
N PHE A 122 5.15 -3.88 -4.02
CA PHE A 122 4.67 -2.62 -3.44
C PHE A 122 5.19 -2.35 -2.03
N ALA A 123 5.23 -3.37 -1.16
CA ALA A 123 5.65 -3.15 0.23
C ALA A 123 7.10 -2.64 0.31
N ARG A 124 8.01 -3.20 -0.52
CA ARG A 124 9.41 -2.75 -0.60
C ARG A 124 9.54 -1.35 -1.19
N VAL A 125 8.74 -0.99 -2.20
CA VAL A 125 8.69 0.38 -2.74
C VAL A 125 8.17 1.35 -1.68
N CYS A 126 7.09 1.00 -0.98
CA CYS A 126 6.51 1.80 0.09
C CYS A 126 7.51 2.05 1.23
N ALA A 127 8.21 1.01 1.70
CA ALA A 127 9.22 1.12 2.75
C ALA A 127 10.39 2.04 2.34
N GLN A 128 10.86 1.95 1.09
CA GLN A 128 11.89 2.85 0.57
C GLN A 128 11.40 4.31 0.53
N ALA A 129 10.18 4.53 0.05
CA ALA A 129 9.60 5.87 -0.02
C ALA A 129 9.36 6.46 1.38
N MET A 130 8.92 5.64 2.35
CA MET A 130 8.73 6.06 3.75
C MET A 130 10.04 6.50 4.42
N ASN A 131 11.19 5.97 4.01
CA ASN A 131 12.50 6.39 4.48
C ASN A 131 13.07 7.63 3.76
N SER A 132 12.44 8.08 2.69
CA SER A 132 12.88 9.24 1.91
C SER A 132 12.15 10.52 2.34
N PRO A 133 12.84 11.57 2.76
CA PRO A 133 12.21 12.85 3.12
C PRO A 133 11.37 13.46 1.99
N THR A 134 11.75 13.21 0.73
CA THR A 134 11.08 13.75 -0.46
C THR A 134 9.91 12.90 -0.94
N LEU A 135 9.93 11.58 -0.73
CA LEU A 135 8.88 10.67 -1.20
C LEU A 135 7.86 10.31 -0.13
N ARG A 136 8.26 10.32 1.15
CA ARG A 136 7.38 10.02 2.28
C ARG A 136 6.08 10.82 2.25
N PRO A 137 6.09 12.16 2.05
CA PRO A 137 4.87 12.93 1.97
C PRO A 137 3.89 12.44 0.90
N ILE A 138 4.40 11.97 -0.25
CA ILE A 138 3.60 11.45 -1.35
C ILE A 138 2.87 10.17 -0.94
N VAL A 139 3.59 9.23 -0.32
CA VAL A 139 3.01 7.95 0.11
C VAL A 139 2.01 8.16 1.24
N VAL A 140 2.32 9.05 2.19
CA VAL A 140 1.41 9.40 3.28
C VAL A 140 0.15 10.08 2.74
N GLU A 141 0.29 11.04 1.83
CA GLU A 141 -0.84 11.72 1.19
C GLU A 141 -1.76 10.72 0.48
N GLU A 142 -1.22 9.90 -0.42
CA GLU A 142 -2.02 8.91 -1.17
C GLU A 142 -2.60 7.80 -0.28
N GLY A 143 -1.97 7.51 0.85
CA GLY A 143 -2.44 6.51 1.82
C GLY A 143 -3.46 7.03 2.82
N SER A 144 -3.48 8.34 3.11
CA SER A 144 -4.35 8.95 4.11
C SER A 144 -5.67 9.49 3.56
N HIS A 145 -5.78 9.69 2.23
CA HIS A 145 -7.02 10.11 1.58
C HIS A 145 -7.95 8.90 1.34
N SER A 146 -8.51 8.37 2.43
CA SER A 146 -9.32 7.17 2.41
C SER A 146 -10.38 7.26 3.49
N ASP A 147 -11.63 7.42 3.07
CA ASP A 147 -12.77 7.52 3.99
C ASP A 147 -12.87 6.29 4.92
N SER A 148 -12.58 5.10 4.41
CA SER A 148 -12.61 3.88 5.22
C SER A 148 -11.45 3.82 6.21
N LEU A 149 -10.29 4.39 5.90
CA LEU A 149 -9.18 4.47 6.83
C LEU A 149 -9.49 5.46 7.96
N GLU A 150 -10.04 6.63 7.63
CA GLU A 150 -10.48 7.62 8.61
C GLU A 150 -11.55 7.02 9.53
N GLN A 151 -12.58 6.38 8.98
CA GLN A 151 -13.60 5.66 9.75
C GLN A 151 -12.99 4.58 10.67
N THR A 152 -11.98 3.86 10.19
CA THR A 152 -11.29 2.85 11.00
C THR A 152 -10.56 3.47 12.18
N TRP A 153 -9.86 4.60 11.95
CA TRP A 153 -9.16 5.32 13.02
C TRP A 153 -10.11 5.91 14.04
N ASP A 154 -11.21 6.51 13.61
CA ASP A 154 -12.26 7.05 14.50
C ASP A 154 -12.83 5.95 15.41
N ALA A 155 -13.07 4.76 14.85
CA ALA A 155 -13.54 3.62 15.64
C ALA A 155 -12.47 3.09 16.61
N LEU A 156 -11.18 3.19 16.28
CA LEU A 156 -10.07 2.78 17.13
C LEU A 156 -9.78 3.78 18.26
N ASP A 157 -10.18 5.04 18.12
CA ASP A 157 -9.85 6.10 19.09
C ASP A 157 -10.32 5.81 20.50
N GLN A 158 -11.44 5.12 20.66
CA GLN A 158 -11.98 4.72 21.97
C GLN A 158 -11.05 3.77 22.75
N TYR A 159 -10.13 3.08 22.06
CA TYR A 159 -9.23 2.11 22.68
C TYR A 159 -7.88 2.70 23.09
N PHE A 160 -7.55 3.92 22.68
CA PHE A 160 -6.33 4.56 23.14
C PHE A 160 -6.50 5.06 24.57
N PRO A 161 -5.54 4.79 25.46
CA PRO A 161 -5.55 5.34 26.82
C PRO A 161 -5.30 6.85 26.75
N GLY A 162 -6.31 7.64 27.11
CA GLY A 162 -6.26 9.10 27.03
C GLY A 162 -7.03 9.68 25.85
N ARG A 163 -7.07 11.00 25.78
CA ARG A 163 -7.69 11.70 24.63
C ARG A 163 -6.70 11.80 23.47
N ALA A 164 -7.23 12.00 22.26
CA ALA A 164 -6.44 12.28 21.07
C ALA A 164 -5.45 13.41 21.33
N ASP A 165 -4.20 13.04 21.53
CA ASP A 165 -3.06 13.91 21.79
C ASP A 165 -1.86 13.48 20.94
N LEU A 166 -0.73 14.14 21.16
CA LEU A 166 0.52 13.83 20.48
C LEU A 166 0.95 12.35 20.64
N SER A 167 0.61 11.73 21.78
CA SER A 167 0.96 10.33 22.04
C SER A 167 0.13 9.37 21.19
N THR A 168 -1.13 9.68 20.93
CA THR A 168 -2.00 8.91 20.03
C THR A 168 -1.50 9.00 18.58
N GLU A 169 -1.15 10.21 18.12
CA GLU A 169 -0.56 10.41 16.78
C GLU A 169 0.73 9.61 16.62
N LEU A 170 1.63 9.64 17.62
CA LEU A 170 2.86 8.87 17.59
C LEU A 170 2.61 7.36 17.51
N ARG A 171 1.61 6.84 18.24
CA ARG A 171 1.25 5.42 18.16
C ARG A 171 0.68 5.05 16.80
N ARG A 172 -0.18 5.88 16.21
CA ARG A 172 -0.68 5.68 14.84
C ARG A 172 0.48 5.62 13.85
N ASP A 173 1.46 6.53 13.97
CA ASP A 173 2.67 6.52 13.16
C ASP A 173 3.48 5.22 13.35
N MET A 174 3.68 4.77 14.59
CA MET A 174 4.36 3.51 14.89
C MET A 174 3.64 2.31 14.28
N MET A 175 2.31 2.27 14.37
CA MET A 175 1.49 1.20 13.81
C MET A 175 1.62 1.16 12.27
N GLN A 176 1.56 2.31 11.63
CA GLN A 176 1.74 2.41 10.18
C GLN A 176 3.13 1.94 9.75
N HIS A 177 4.19 2.36 10.45
CA HIS A 177 5.55 1.89 10.17
C HIS A 177 5.65 0.39 10.34
N LEU A 178 5.10 -0.17 11.42
CA LEU A 178 5.15 -1.61 11.68
C LEU A 178 4.50 -2.39 10.54
N ILE A 179 3.30 -2.00 10.08
CA ILE A 179 2.61 -2.64 8.97
C ILE A 179 3.49 -2.60 7.71
N VAL A 180 3.97 -1.41 7.33
CA VAL A 180 4.74 -1.23 6.09
C VAL A 180 6.03 -2.03 6.10
N PHE A 181 6.82 -1.95 7.18
CA PHE A 181 8.14 -2.58 7.21
C PHE A 181 8.09 -4.09 7.40
N VAL A 182 7.14 -4.61 8.19
CA VAL A 182 6.94 -6.07 8.31
C VAL A 182 6.48 -6.66 6.97
N CYS A 183 5.54 -6.01 6.28
CA CYS A 183 5.13 -6.46 4.96
C CYS A 183 6.28 -6.39 3.94
N ALA A 184 7.11 -5.35 3.98
CA ALA A 184 8.25 -5.20 3.07
C ALA A 184 9.33 -6.27 3.31
N GLU A 185 9.62 -6.58 4.56
CA GLU A 185 10.57 -7.64 4.92
C GLU A 185 10.09 -9.00 4.43
N ARG A 186 8.81 -9.32 4.68
CA ARG A 186 8.20 -10.57 4.20
C ARG A 186 8.19 -10.64 2.67
N GLU A 187 7.74 -9.59 1.99
CA GLU A 187 7.73 -9.53 0.52
C GLU A 187 9.13 -9.76 -0.05
N GLY A 188 10.16 -9.13 0.53
CA GLY A 188 11.55 -9.33 0.16
C GLY A 188 12.03 -10.75 0.40
N ALA A 189 11.71 -11.34 1.56
CA ALA A 189 12.09 -12.72 1.87
C ALA A 189 11.46 -13.72 0.89
N LEU A 190 10.18 -13.53 0.55
CA LEU A 190 9.49 -14.37 -0.44
C LEU A 190 10.09 -14.23 -1.84
N ALA A 191 10.43 -13.02 -2.27
CA ALA A 191 11.06 -12.75 -3.56
C ALA A 191 12.45 -13.40 -3.67
N ASP A 192 13.20 -13.45 -2.56
CA ASP A 192 14.53 -14.04 -2.48
C ASP A 192 14.51 -15.56 -2.21
N GLY A 193 13.31 -16.16 -2.05
CA GLY A 193 13.18 -17.57 -1.63
C GLY A 193 13.74 -17.86 -0.23
N ARG A 194 13.84 -16.83 0.62
CA ARG A 194 14.29 -16.95 2.02
C ARG A 194 13.16 -17.43 2.92
N PRO A 195 13.46 -18.20 3.97
CA PRO A 195 12.43 -18.59 4.93
C PRO A 195 11.82 -17.36 5.62
N THR A 196 10.52 -17.43 5.85
CA THR A 196 9.76 -16.43 6.61
C THR A 196 9.35 -17.00 7.97
N SER A 197 9.21 -16.15 8.97
CA SER A 197 8.79 -16.55 10.33
C SER A 197 7.37 -17.12 10.39
N ARG A 198 6.53 -16.79 9.42
CA ARG A 198 5.15 -17.24 9.26
C ARG A 198 4.95 -17.79 7.85
N GLN A 199 4.05 -18.76 7.68
CA GLN A 199 3.90 -19.46 6.39
C GLN A 199 3.02 -18.66 5.42
N THR A 200 1.98 -18.00 5.91
CA THR A 200 0.98 -17.31 5.09
C THR A 200 0.89 -15.82 5.41
N TRP A 201 0.32 -15.04 4.50
CA TRP A 201 -0.01 -13.63 4.77
C TRP A 201 -1.12 -13.48 5.82
N THR A 202 -2.00 -14.48 5.94
CA THR A 202 -3.00 -14.53 7.02
C THR A 202 -2.34 -14.62 8.39
N GLU A 203 -1.36 -15.52 8.56
CA GLU A 203 -0.59 -15.63 9.81
C GLU A 203 0.22 -14.37 10.10
N GLU A 204 0.73 -13.70 9.07
CA GLU A 204 1.42 -12.40 9.22
C GLU A 204 0.46 -11.32 9.72
N ALA A 205 -0.76 -11.28 9.15
CA ALA A 205 -1.81 -10.37 9.59
C ALA A 205 -2.16 -10.59 11.07
N ASP A 206 -2.33 -11.85 11.50
CA ASP A 206 -2.65 -12.18 12.89
C ASP A 206 -1.58 -11.67 13.85
N GLY A 207 -0.31 -11.85 13.50
CA GLY A 207 0.77 -11.34 14.30
C GLY A 207 0.90 -9.82 14.32
N LEU A 208 0.63 -9.18 13.21
CA LEU A 208 0.56 -7.72 13.17
C LEU A 208 -0.58 -7.20 14.05
N ILE A 209 -1.77 -7.80 13.95
CA ILE A 209 -2.94 -7.44 14.76
C ILE A 209 -2.63 -7.56 16.26
N ASP A 210 -2.01 -8.65 16.69
CA ASP A 210 -1.61 -8.84 18.09
C ASP A 210 -0.58 -7.78 18.55
N ALA A 211 0.41 -7.46 17.72
CA ALA A 211 1.40 -6.43 18.03
C ALA A 211 0.77 -5.02 18.10
N LEU A 212 -0.12 -4.69 17.15
CA LEU A 212 -0.83 -3.41 17.12
C LEU A 212 -1.77 -3.26 18.31
N GLN A 213 -2.43 -4.34 18.74
CA GLN A 213 -3.21 -4.35 19.98
C GLN A 213 -2.34 -3.96 21.17
N GLY A 214 -1.14 -4.54 21.27
CA GLY A 214 -0.18 -4.18 22.32
C GLY A 214 0.22 -2.69 22.28
N ILE A 215 0.43 -2.13 21.10
CA ILE A 215 0.76 -0.70 20.93
C ILE A 215 -0.41 0.18 21.41
N ILE A 216 -1.65 -0.15 21.05
CA ILE A 216 -2.82 0.64 21.45
C ILE A 216 -3.03 0.58 22.95
N THR A 217 -2.98 -0.62 23.54
CA THR A 217 -3.38 -0.84 24.95
C THR A 217 -2.28 -0.58 25.96
N ALA A 218 -1.02 -0.44 25.54
CA ALA A 218 0.09 -0.16 26.44
C ALA A 218 -0.16 1.14 27.24
N PRO A 219 0.14 1.16 28.55
CA PRO A 219 0.06 2.39 29.33
C PRO A 219 0.86 3.52 28.68
N MET A 220 0.32 4.73 28.77
CA MET A 220 1.03 5.93 28.30
C MET A 220 2.01 6.40 29.39
N THR A 221 3.22 6.76 28.97
CA THR A 221 4.12 7.54 29.82
C THR A 221 3.69 8.99 29.75
N ASP A 222 3.53 9.65 30.88
CA ASP A 222 3.27 11.09 30.94
C ASP A 222 4.44 11.83 30.31
N LEU A 223 4.27 12.18 29.04
CA LEU A 223 5.20 13.06 28.34
C LEU A 223 4.77 14.49 28.65
N SER A 224 5.55 15.20 29.46
CA SER A 224 5.38 16.64 29.60
C SER A 224 5.39 17.30 28.21
N PRO A 225 4.48 18.25 27.93
CA PRO A 225 4.39 18.83 26.60
C PRO A 225 5.72 19.47 26.21
N SER A 226 6.35 18.93 25.18
CA SER A 226 7.56 19.53 24.61
C SER A 226 7.20 20.89 24.01
N PRO A 227 7.99 21.95 24.26
CA PRO A 227 7.73 23.27 23.69
C PRO A 227 7.90 23.33 22.18
N VAL A 228 8.35 22.25 21.56
CA VAL A 228 8.52 22.15 20.09
C VAL A 228 7.19 21.73 19.47
N ARG A 229 6.46 22.68 18.91
CA ARG A 229 5.35 22.39 18.01
C ARG A 229 5.88 21.60 16.81
N ARG A 230 5.72 20.29 16.80
CA ARG A 230 5.87 19.50 15.59
C ARG A 230 4.68 19.80 14.67
N ARG A 231 4.98 20.21 13.43
CA ARG A 231 3.95 20.35 12.41
C ARG A 231 3.34 18.97 12.17
N PRO A 232 2.03 18.82 12.09
CA PRO A 232 1.42 17.55 11.72
C PRO A 232 1.96 17.12 10.34
N TYR A 233 2.31 15.87 10.22
CA TYR A 233 2.70 15.25 8.96
C TYR A 233 1.53 15.43 7.98
N GLY A 234 1.73 16.19 6.88
CA GLY A 234 0.74 16.22 5.82
C GLY A 234 0.44 17.53 5.14
N ARG A 235 1.10 18.66 5.47
CA ARG A 235 1.02 19.86 4.60
C ARG A 235 2.40 20.17 4.02
N ILE A 236 2.58 19.79 2.76
CA ILE A 236 3.66 20.29 1.92
C ILE A 236 3.23 21.69 1.47
N THR A 237 4.01 22.68 1.78
CA THR A 237 3.99 23.95 1.02
C THR A 237 4.69 23.66 -0.33
N GLU A 238 4.18 24.23 -1.42
CA GLU A 238 4.62 24.04 -2.82
C GLU A 238 6.15 24.22 -3.08
N GLU A 239 6.89 24.68 -2.11
CA GLU A 239 8.33 24.97 -2.20
C GLU A 239 9.24 23.73 -2.29
N VAL A 240 8.77 22.53 -1.89
CA VAL A 240 9.59 21.30 -1.85
C VAL A 240 9.50 20.49 -3.15
N ALA A 241 8.54 20.77 -4.01
CA ALA A 241 8.32 20.03 -5.25
C ALA A 241 9.41 20.19 -6.31
N HIS A 242 10.26 21.21 -6.20
CA HIS A 242 11.29 21.54 -7.21
C HIS A 242 12.72 21.09 -6.86
N ALA A 243 12.93 20.38 -5.76
CA ALA A 243 14.27 20.00 -5.28
C ALA A 243 14.66 18.54 -5.55
N ILE A 244 14.03 17.85 -6.52
CA ILE A 244 14.42 16.49 -6.90
C ILE A 244 15.36 16.57 -8.11
N PRO A 245 16.65 16.17 -7.99
CA PRO A 245 17.53 16.05 -9.15
C PRO A 245 17.04 14.94 -10.08
N GLU A 246 17.14 15.20 -11.40
CA GLU A 246 16.82 14.26 -12.48
C GLU A 246 17.65 12.97 -12.47
#